data_00c8c6b86f0e5af7fe4e7198ad2afe6b
#
_entry.id   00c8c6b86f0e5af7fe4e7198ad2afe6b
#
_cell.length_a   1.000
_cell.length_b   1.000
_cell.length_c   1.000
_cell.angle_alpha   90.00
_cell.angle_beta   90.00
_cell.angle_gamma   90.00
#
_symmetry.space_group_name_H-M   'P 1'
#
loop_
_entity.id
_entity.type
_entity.pdbx_description
1 polymer ?
#
loop_
_entity_poly.entity_id
_entity_poly.type
_entity_poly.pdbx_seq_one_letter_code
_entity_poly.pdbx_strand_id
1 'polypeptide(L)'
;MKPIAIIGGGITGLTAAFELEQLGVSTTLFEAADRVGGVIQTVRDGEFLAEYGPNTILETSPLIGDLVRDLGLEDRRIYSSEQAEKRYIVRNKRPVKLPGSPLEFLLTPLFSYRAKARLLLEPFIRRAPSEMEESLASFVKRRIGREFLDYAINPFVAGIYSGAPENLSVREAFPRLYALEQRYGSLILGQILGARERRRKGGVSRKNAPKFSFDEGLETLIQSLGEKLKKNIRTGQTIIGITRQNGSWKVKSDTDTRRPDEEYSGVLLALPAFRLAELQVTCESRKVNLSMLSRIEYAPVASVVLGFHRKDVEHHLDGFGALNPEVEKLHSLGTIFSSSLFPGRAPDGQVLLTSYIGGLRAPHLVTKTPDEICALVIEDLRVILDVRGEPTFKRTCFYPRAIPQYDVGYGRFKQFMTSLEQNESGLFFAGHCRDGVSLGDSIVSGHEAAGRIAANLNIST
;
A
#
# COMPACT_ATOMS: atom_id res chain seq x y z
N MET A 1 -27.16 22.06 4.56
CA MET A 1 -26.81 20.75 5.14
C MET A 1 -25.58 20.94 6.03
N LYS A 2 -25.49 20.24 7.19
CA LYS A 2 -24.27 20.28 8.02
C LYS A 2 -23.13 19.58 7.29
N PRO A 3 -21.86 20.03 7.45
CA PRO A 3 -20.72 19.40 6.78
C PRO A 3 -20.46 17.97 7.27
N ILE A 4 -19.60 17.24 6.55
CA ILE A 4 -19.05 15.95 6.97
C ILE A 4 -17.68 16.21 7.62
N ALA A 5 -17.44 15.65 8.81
CA ALA A 5 -16.13 15.65 9.43
C ALA A 5 -15.30 14.48 8.86
N ILE A 6 -14.10 14.74 8.42
CA ILE A 6 -13.14 13.73 7.94
C ILE A 6 -11.94 13.75 8.88
N ILE A 7 -11.68 12.62 9.55
CA ILE A 7 -10.60 12.49 10.51
C ILE A 7 -9.44 11.71 9.86
N GLY A 8 -8.34 12.43 9.59
CA GLY A 8 -7.14 11.93 8.94
C GLY A 8 -6.92 12.52 7.55
N GLY A 9 -5.85 13.32 7.40
CA GLY A 9 -5.45 14.01 6.17
C GLY A 9 -4.50 13.20 5.28
N GLY A 10 -4.51 11.86 5.39
CA GLY A 10 -3.85 10.98 4.43
C GLY A 10 -4.60 10.93 3.10
N ILE A 11 -4.02 10.25 2.09
CA ILE A 11 -4.60 10.20 0.73
C ILE A 11 -6.07 9.75 0.71
N THR A 12 -6.47 8.80 1.57
CA THR A 12 -7.86 8.34 1.67
C THR A 12 -8.81 9.46 2.09
N GLY A 13 -8.47 10.19 3.16
CA GLY A 13 -9.29 11.29 3.65
C GLY A 13 -9.33 12.47 2.68
N LEU A 14 -8.20 12.81 2.06
CA LEU A 14 -8.11 13.85 1.04
C LEU A 14 -8.95 13.51 -0.20
N THR A 15 -8.86 12.26 -0.71
CA THR A 15 -9.70 11.81 -1.84
C THR A 15 -11.18 11.88 -1.47
N ALA A 16 -11.57 11.37 -0.30
CA ALA A 16 -12.97 11.42 0.12
C ALA A 16 -13.49 12.85 0.26
N ALA A 17 -12.69 13.77 0.82
CA ALA A 17 -13.05 15.18 0.92
C ALA A 17 -13.25 15.80 -0.47
N PHE A 18 -12.33 15.56 -1.39
CA PHE A 18 -12.40 16.08 -2.76
C PHE A 18 -13.64 15.59 -3.49
N GLU A 19 -13.92 14.28 -3.45
CA GLU A 19 -15.09 13.68 -4.09
C GLU A 19 -16.40 14.23 -3.50
N LEU A 20 -16.48 14.38 -2.17
CA LEU A 20 -17.66 14.95 -1.52
C LEU A 20 -17.89 16.41 -1.93
N GLU A 21 -16.84 17.23 -2.01
CA GLU A 21 -16.94 18.61 -2.48
C GLU A 21 -17.42 18.69 -3.94
N GLN A 22 -16.97 17.76 -4.81
CA GLN A 22 -17.46 17.66 -6.18
C GLN A 22 -18.96 17.33 -6.24
N LEU A 23 -19.47 16.59 -5.27
CA LEU A 23 -20.91 16.29 -5.10
C LEU A 23 -21.69 17.40 -4.39
N GLY A 24 -21.05 18.55 -4.07
CA GLY A 24 -21.68 19.67 -3.37
C GLY A 24 -21.87 19.44 -1.85
N VAL A 25 -21.17 18.45 -1.28
CA VAL A 25 -21.21 18.16 0.16
C VAL A 25 -20.05 18.85 0.84
N SER A 26 -20.32 19.83 1.69
CA SER A 26 -19.29 20.52 2.46
C SER A 26 -18.58 19.59 3.44
N THR A 27 -17.25 19.70 3.53
CA THR A 27 -16.42 18.89 4.39
C THR A 27 -15.57 19.72 5.35
N THR A 28 -15.15 19.12 6.46
CA THR A 28 -14.08 19.63 7.34
C THR A 28 -13.12 18.48 7.60
N LEU A 29 -11.90 18.61 7.11
CA LEU A 29 -10.86 17.60 7.26
C LEU A 29 -9.90 17.98 8.40
N PHE A 30 -9.71 17.07 9.35
CA PHE A 30 -8.81 17.20 10.49
C PHE A 30 -7.57 16.34 10.31
N GLU A 31 -6.40 16.94 10.50
CA GLU A 31 -5.10 16.27 10.46
C GLU A 31 -4.29 16.65 11.71
N ALA A 32 -3.72 15.62 12.36
CA ALA A 32 -2.92 15.82 13.58
C ALA A 32 -1.56 16.49 13.32
N ALA A 33 -0.96 16.19 12.16
CA ALA A 33 0.31 16.81 11.76
C ALA A 33 0.09 18.25 11.25
N ASP A 34 1.19 18.97 11.07
CA ASP A 34 1.23 20.31 10.47
C ASP A 34 1.04 20.31 8.95
N ARG A 35 1.09 19.11 8.31
CA ARG A 35 0.88 18.88 6.88
C ARG A 35 -0.08 17.72 6.63
N VAL A 36 -0.74 17.74 5.48
CA VAL A 36 -1.52 16.61 4.96
C VAL A 36 -0.65 15.64 4.15
N GLY A 37 -1.20 14.51 3.75
CA GLY A 37 -0.57 13.50 2.90
C GLY A 37 -0.11 12.24 3.64
N GLY A 38 -0.06 12.29 4.97
CA GLY A 38 0.36 11.14 5.79
C GLY A 38 1.77 10.66 5.44
N VAL A 39 1.90 9.40 5.02
CA VAL A 39 3.19 8.77 4.66
C VAL A 39 3.70 9.15 3.26
N ILE A 40 2.90 9.83 2.43
CA ILE A 40 3.35 10.30 1.12
C ILE A 40 4.17 11.57 1.34
N GLN A 41 5.45 11.47 1.04
CA GLN A 41 6.39 12.55 1.16
C GLN A 41 7.49 12.40 0.12
N THR A 42 7.66 13.42 -0.71
CA THR A 42 8.75 13.54 -1.67
C THR A 42 9.72 14.62 -1.18
N VAL A 43 11.00 14.32 -1.20
CA VAL A 43 12.04 15.28 -0.81
C VAL A 43 12.97 15.52 -1.98
N ARG A 44 13.09 16.77 -2.38
CA ARG A 44 14.12 17.25 -3.31
C ARG A 44 15.30 17.77 -2.50
N ASP A 45 16.49 17.25 -2.78
CA ASP A 45 17.75 17.69 -2.17
C ASP A 45 18.80 17.77 -3.27
N GLY A 46 19.12 18.99 -3.69
CA GLY A 46 19.82 19.25 -4.93
C GLY A 46 19.06 18.71 -6.13
N GLU A 47 19.70 17.89 -6.94
CA GLU A 47 19.10 17.26 -8.11
C GLU A 47 18.50 15.87 -7.80
N PHE A 48 18.65 15.35 -6.57
CA PHE A 48 17.99 14.13 -6.14
C PHE A 48 16.53 14.37 -5.76
N LEU A 49 15.64 13.48 -6.18
CA LEU A 49 14.23 13.48 -5.81
C LEU A 49 13.87 12.13 -5.20
N ALA A 50 13.72 12.11 -3.87
CA ALA A 50 13.55 10.92 -3.06
C ALA A 50 12.12 10.77 -2.56
N GLU A 51 11.53 9.59 -2.73
CA GLU A 51 10.27 9.21 -2.11
C GLU A 51 10.55 8.51 -0.76
N TYR A 52 9.95 9.00 0.32
CA TYR A 52 10.16 8.40 1.65
C TYR A 52 9.18 7.26 1.94
N GLY A 53 7.94 7.35 1.45
CA GLY A 53 6.90 6.35 1.60
C GLY A 53 6.73 5.46 0.37
N PRO A 54 5.53 5.44 -0.24
CA PRO A 54 5.30 4.75 -1.51
C PRO A 54 6.12 5.41 -2.64
N ASN A 55 6.51 4.61 -3.65
CA ASN A 55 7.31 5.10 -4.78
C ASN A 55 6.51 5.21 -6.08
N THR A 56 5.40 4.51 -6.19
CA THR A 56 4.60 4.42 -7.41
C THR A 56 3.13 4.30 -7.10
N ILE A 57 2.29 4.75 -8.04
CA ILE A 57 0.86 4.43 -8.08
C ILE A 57 0.64 3.36 -9.15
N LEU A 58 -0.10 2.31 -8.79
CA LEU A 58 -0.61 1.31 -9.74
C LEU A 58 -2.03 1.71 -10.13
N GLU A 59 -2.27 1.98 -11.40
CA GLU A 59 -3.59 2.34 -11.93
C GLU A 59 -4.47 1.08 -12.06
N THR A 60 -4.92 0.56 -10.92
CA THR A 60 -5.70 -0.68 -10.82
C THR A 60 -7.20 -0.49 -10.99
N SER A 61 -7.65 0.76 -10.96
CA SER A 61 -9.03 1.19 -11.13
C SER A 61 -9.08 2.46 -11.97
N PRO A 62 -10.11 2.64 -12.84
CA PRO A 62 -10.34 3.90 -13.57
C PRO A 62 -10.44 5.11 -12.64
N LEU A 63 -10.98 4.94 -11.43
CA LEU A 63 -11.12 6.01 -10.43
C LEU A 63 -9.81 6.73 -10.11
N ILE A 64 -8.66 6.03 -10.24
CA ILE A 64 -7.34 6.64 -10.00
C ILE A 64 -7.01 7.62 -11.15
N GLY A 65 -7.26 7.21 -12.38
CA GLY A 65 -7.09 8.07 -13.56
C GLY A 65 -8.05 9.26 -13.55
N ASP A 66 -9.31 9.04 -13.15
CA ASP A 66 -10.33 10.08 -13.03
C ASP A 66 -9.90 11.14 -12.00
N LEU A 67 -9.43 10.74 -10.82
CA LEU A 67 -8.90 11.67 -9.82
C LEU A 67 -7.73 12.53 -10.36
N VAL A 68 -6.78 11.90 -11.08
CA VAL A 68 -5.64 12.62 -11.67
C VAL A 68 -6.11 13.66 -12.70
N ARG A 69 -7.09 13.31 -13.54
CA ARG A 69 -7.70 14.21 -14.53
C ARG A 69 -8.45 15.37 -13.86
N ASP A 70 -9.27 15.07 -12.86
CA ASP A 70 -10.12 16.08 -12.19
C ASP A 70 -9.30 17.08 -11.38
N LEU A 71 -8.09 16.67 -10.98
CA LEU A 71 -7.08 17.55 -10.39
C LEU A 71 -6.26 18.33 -11.43
N GLY A 72 -6.38 18.02 -12.73
CA GLY A 72 -5.60 18.64 -13.80
C GLY A 72 -4.13 18.24 -13.80
N LEU A 73 -3.81 17.01 -13.38
CA LEU A 73 -2.44 16.51 -13.23
C LEU A 73 -2.01 15.57 -14.35
N GLU A 74 -2.78 15.45 -15.44
CA GLU A 74 -2.47 14.52 -16.54
C GLU A 74 -1.12 14.81 -17.18
N ASP A 75 -0.82 16.08 -17.46
CA ASP A 75 0.46 16.52 -18.09
C ASP A 75 1.67 16.38 -17.13
N ARG A 76 1.44 16.29 -15.84
CA ARG A 76 2.47 16.08 -14.83
C ARG A 76 2.71 14.61 -14.50
N ARG A 77 1.86 13.72 -15.02
CA ARG A 77 1.93 12.28 -14.79
C ARG A 77 3.03 11.64 -15.66
N ILE A 78 3.92 10.91 -15.01
CA ILE A 78 5.02 10.18 -15.67
C ILE A 78 4.80 8.69 -15.47
N TYR A 79 4.67 7.95 -16.57
CA TYR A 79 4.62 6.49 -16.54
C TYR A 79 6.02 5.88 -16.36
N SER A 80 6.07 4.70 -15.70
CA SER A 80 7.34 4.01 -15.56
C SER A 80 7.96 3.68 -16.91
N SER A 81 9.29 3.85 -17.01
CA SER A 81 10.04 3.57 -18.23
C SER A 81 9.85 2.13 -18.71
N GLU A 82 9.65 1.94 -20.01
CA GLU A 82 9.60 0.60 -20.63
C GLU A 82 10.91 -0.17 -20.41
N GLN A 83 12.05 0.53 -20.32
CA GLN A 83 13.34 -0.08 -20.02
C GLN A 83 13.42 -0.66 -18.60
N ALA A 84 12.53 -0.24 -17.70
CA ALA A 84 12.44 -0.71 -16.32
C ALA A 84 11.33 -1.75 -16.08
N GLU A 85 10.91 -2.48 -17.11
CA GLU A 85 9.85 -3.50 -16.98
C GLU A 85 10.28 -4.77 -16.26
N LYS A 86 11.58 -5.12 -16.32
CA LYS A 86 12.08 -6.33 -15.68
C LYS A 86 11.90 -6.26 -14.17
N ARG A 87 11.61 -7.39 -13.59
CA ARG A 87 11.55 -7.57 -12.13
C ARG A 87 12.52 -8.65 -11.76
N TYR A 88 13.27 -8.42 -10.69
CA TYR A 88 14.29 -9.36 -10.24
C TYR A 88 13.91 -9.97 -8.89
N ILE A 89 14.27 -11.23 -8.71
CA ILE A 89 14.27 -11.92 -7.43
C ILE A 89 15.67 -12.42 -7.18
N VAL A 90 16.20 -12.16 -6.01
CA VAL A 90 17.54 -12.62 -5.66
C VAL A 90 17.52 -14.14 -5.44
N ARG A 91 18.43 -14.86 -6.11
CA ARG A 91 18.71 -16.27 -5.89
C ARG A 91 20.21 -16.52 -5.94
N ASN A 92 20.72 -17.21 -4.93
CA ASN A 92 22.17 -17.40 -4.76
C ASN A 92 22.94 -16.06 -4.77
N LYS A 93 22.41 -15.07 -4.05
CA LYS A 93 22.97 -13.71 -3.95
C LYS A 93 23.05 -12.93 -5.28
N ARG A 94 22.35 -13.36 -6.32
CA ARG A 94 22.32 -12.69 -7.62
C ARG A 94 20.87 -12.38 -8.04
N PRO A 95 20.61 -11.20 -8.64
CA PRO A 95 19.29 -10.88 -9.18
C PRO A 95 19.01 -11.74 -10.41
N VAL A 96 17.94 -12.52 -10.34
CA VAL A 96 17.45 -13.35 -11.44
C VAL A 96 16.15 -12.75 -11.96
N LYS A 97 16.06 -12.52 -13.26
CA LYS A 97 14.86 -11.99 -13.90
C LYS A 97 13.66 -12.89 -13.66
N LEU A 98 12.56 -12.32 -13.22
CA LEU A 98 11.27 -13.01 -13.12
C LEU A 98 10.75 -13.32 -14.51
N PRO A 99 10.38 -14.58 -14.83
CA PRO A 99 9.94 -14.96 -16.15
C PRO A 99 8.62 -14.28 -16.56
N GLY A 100 8.58 -13.69 -17.74
CA GLY A 100 7.39 -13.04 -18.30
C GLY A 100 6.58 -13.95 -19.22
N SER A 101 7.16 -15.05 -19.72
CA SER A 101 6.54 -15.99 -20.64
C SER A 101 6.69 -17.45 -20.18
N PRO A 102 5.86 -18.39 -20.72
CA PRO A 102 6.00 -19.82 -20.41
C PRO A 102 7.37 -20.40 -20.78
N LEU A 103 7.97 -19.95 -21.89
CA LEU A 103 9.29 -20.40 -22.30
C LEU A 103 10.37 -19.88 -21.35
N GLU A 104 10.33 -18.60 -20.97
CA GLU A 104 11.23 -18.06 -19.96
C GLU A 104 11.07 -18.78 -18.63
N PHE A 105 9.84 -19.17 -18.25
CA PHE A 105 9.58 -19.94 -17.05
C PHE A 105 10.25 -21.33 -17.08
N LEU A 106 10.25 -22.01 -18.22
CA LEU A 106 10.93 -23.30 -18.34
C LEU A 106 12.46 -23.15 -18.24
N LEU A 107 13.01 -22.07 -18.76
CA LEU A 107 14.47 -21.84 -18.83
C LEU A 107 15.03 -21.13 -17.60
N THR A 108 14.22 -20.39 -16.83
CA THR A 108 14.71 -19.61 -15.67
C THR A 108 15.40 -20.51 -14.63
N PRO A 109 16.56 -20.07 -14.08
CA PRO A 109 17.18 -20.72 -12.92
C PRO A 109 16.49 -20.40 -11.60
N LEU A 110 15.46 -19.55 -11.62
CA LEU A 110 14.74 -19.12 -10.41
C LEU A 110 14.05 -20.29 -9.70
N PHE A 111 13.66 -21.33 -10.44
CA PHE A 111 13.00 -22.53 -9.88
C PHE A 111 13.67 -23.80 -10.40
N SER A 112 13.82 -24.79 -9.51
CA SER A 112 14.33 -26.10 -9.86
C SER A 112 13.38 -26.85 -10.80
N TYR A 113 13.89 -27.82 -11.54
CA TYR A 113 13.05 -28.69 -12.38
C TYR A 113 11.98 -29.44 -11.58
N ARG A 114 12.30 -29.81 -10.32
CA ARG A 114 11.33 -30.46 -9.41
C ARG A 114 10.18 -29.53 -9.07
N ALA A 115 10.45 -28.25 -8.78
CA ALA A 115 9.41 -27.26 -8.52
C ALA A 115 8.54 -27.01 -9.77
N LYS A 116 9.16 -26.89 -10.95
CA LYS A 116 8.44 -26.75 -12.22
C LYS A 116 7.53 -27.95 -12.51
N ALA A 117 8.03 -29.18 -12.32
CA ALA A 117 7.25 -30.40 -12.48
C ALA A 117 6.07 -30.47 -11.48
N ARG A 118 6.31 -30.07 -10.19
CA ARG A 118 5.24 -30.01 -9.20
C ARG A 118 4.12 -29.02 -9.60
N LEU A 119 4.46 -27.91 -10.23
CA LEU A 119 3.46 -26.95 -10.70
C LEU A 119 2.48 -27.59 -11.70
N LEU A 120 2.94 -28.52 -12.55
CA LEU A 120 2.08 -29.25 -13.50
C LEU A 120 1.04 -30.15 -12.80
N LEU A 121 1.31 -30.54 -11.56
CA LEU A 121 0.37 -31.34 -10.74
C LEU A 121 -0.66 -30.48 -10.01
N GLU A 122 -0.53 -29.13 -10.02
CA GLU A 122 -1.40 -28.22 -9.30
C GLU A 122 -2.89 -28.41 -9.63
N PRO A 123 -3.33 -28.63 -10.90
CA PRO A 123 -4.75 -28.81 -11.21
C PRO A 123 -5.39 -30.03 -10.56
N PHE A 124 -4.60 -31.02 -10.16
CA PHE A 124 -5.08 -32.25 -9.52
C PHE A 124 -5.14 -32.17 -7.99
N ILE A 125 -4.67 -31.06 -7.41
CA ILE A 125 -4.69 -30.86 -5.96
C ILE A 125 -6.10 -30.44 -5.53
N ARG A 126 -6.65 -31.17 -4.55
CA ARG A 126 -7.97 -30.89 -3.99
C ARG A 126 -8.02 -29.49 -3.38
N ARG A 127 -9.11 -28.76 -3.66
CA ARG A 127 -9.34 -27.46 -3.03
C ARG A 127 -9.58 -27.59 -1.53
N ALA A 128 -9.21 -26.58 -0.76
CA ALA A 128 -9.59 -26.50 0.65
C ALA A 128 -11.10 -26.21 0.79
N PRO A 129 -11.74 -26.68 1.88
CA PRO A 129 -13.09 -26.24 2.22
C PRO A 129 -13.19 -24.72 2.34
N SER A 130 -14.29 -24.13 1.86
CA SER A 130 -14.49 -22.67 1.86
C SER A 130 -14.54 -22.05 3.25
N GLU A 131 -14.88 -22.84 4.25
CA GLU A 131 -14.96 -22.43 5.66
C GLU A 131 -13.58 -22.37 6.34
N MET A 132 -12.60 -23.05 5.77
CA MET A 132 -11.23 -23.10 6.30
C MET A 132 -10.45 -21.85 5.88
N GLU A 133 -10.10 -21.03 6.84
CA GLU A 133 -9.20 -19.90 6.59
C GLU A 133 -7.75 -20.40 6.67
N GLU A 134 -7.01 -20.24 5.58
CA GLU A 134 -5.61 -20.64 5.47
C GLU A 134 -4.69 -19.42 5.47
N SER A 135 -3.47 -19.61 6.02
CA SER A 135 -2.39 -18.66 5.75
C SER A 135 -1.91 -18.79 4.30
N LEU A 136 -1.39 -17.69 3.75
CA LEU A 136 -0.84 -17.67 2.39
C LEU A 136 0.27 -18.72 2.22
N ALA A 137 1.14 -18.90 3.24
CA ALA A 137 2.18 -19.92 3.20
C ALA A 137 1.61 -21.34 3.12
N SER A 138 0.60 -21.68 3.92
CA SER A 138 -0.06 -23.00 3.88
C SER A 138 -0.72 -23.24 2.53
N PHE A 139 -1.45 -22.25 2.03
CA PHE A 139 -2.10 -22.27 0.72
C PHE A 139 -1.09 -22.54 -0.41
N VAL A 140 0.00 -21.76 -0.44
CA VAL A 140 1.03 -21.89 -1.49
C VAL A 140 1.79 -23.22 -1.39
N LYS A 141 2.20 -23.64 -0.17
CA LYS A 141 2.86 -24.93 0.04
C LYS A 141 1.99 -26.09 -0.47
N ARG A 142 0.70 -26.06 -0.16
CA ARG A 142 -0.26 -27.08 -0.59
C ARG A 142 -0.43 -27.08 -2.11
N ARG A 143 -0.64 -25.91 -2.73
CA ARG A 143 -0.95 -25.77 -4.16
C ARG A 143 0.27 -25.94 -5.06
N ILE A 144 1.30 -25.18 -4.86
CA ILE A 144 2.44 -25.07 -5.80
C ILE A 144 3.79 -25.44 -5.20
N GLY A 145 3.87 -25.65 -3.87
CA GLY A 145 5.05 -26.17 -3.19
C GLY A 145 5.94 -25.10 -2.57
N ARG A 146 6.92 -25.59 -1.79
CA ARG A 146 7.78 -24.75 -0.93
C ARG A 146 8.66 -23.79 -1.70
N GLU A 147 9.27 -24.22 -2.78
CA GLU A 147 10.21 -23.40 -3.54
C GLU A 147 9.53 -22.16 -4.14
N PHE A 148 8.26 -22.27 -4.56
CA PHE A 148 7.46 -21.11 -4.98
C PHE A 148 7.11 -20.19 -3.80
N LEU A 149 6.89 -20.77 -2.61
CA LEU A 149 6.75 -19.94 -1.43
C LEU A 149 8.01 -19.14 -1.19
N ASP A 150 9.16 -19.79 -1.17
CA ASP A 150 10.44 -19.19 -0.79
C ASP A 150 10.91 -18.14 -1.82
N TYR A 151 10.79 -18.39 -3.13
CA TYR A 151 11.34 -17.55 -4.19
C TYR A 151 10.33 -16.74 -5.01
N ALA A 152 9.03 -16.89 -4.79
CA ALA A 152 8.04 -16.05 -5.45
C ALA A 152 7.15 -15.31 -4.44
N ILE A 153 6.50 -16.05 -3.54
CA ILE A 153 5.48 -15.46 -2.67
C ILE A 153 6.10 -14.72 -1.48
N ASN A 154 7.10 -15.30 -0.81
CA ASN A 154 7.76 -14.67 0.33
C ASN A 154 8.37 -13.30 -0.04
N PRO A 155 9.20 -13.15 -1.12
CA PRO A 155 9.69 -11.84 -1.51
C PRO A 155 8.59 -10.88 -1.99
N PHE A 156 7.53 -11.39 -2.63
CA PHE A 156 6.39 -10.57 -3.05
C PHE A 156 5.60 -10.02 -1.85
N VAL A 157 5.36 -10.84 -0.82
CA VAL A 157 4.76 -10.42 0.44
C VAL A 157 5.63 -9.39 1.15
N ALA A 158 6.94 -9.60 1.17
CA ALA A 158 7.88 -8.64 1.73
C ALA A 158 7.80 -7.26 1.04
N GLY A 159 7.64 -7.25 -0.28
CA GLY A 159 7.52 -6.00 -1.06
C GLY A 159 6.19 -5.27 -0.90
N ILE A 160 5.10 -5.94 -0.52
CA ILE A 160 3.77 -5.33 -0.39
C ILE A 160 3.39 -5.10 1.07
N TYR A 161 3.53 -6.12 1.90
CA TYR A 161 3.10 -6.11 3.29
C TYR A 161 4.25 -5.90 4.27
N SER A 162 5.51 -6.05 3.82
CA SER A 162 6.67 -6.20 4.70
C SER A 162 6.42 -7.26 5.80
N GLY A 163 5.55 -8.22 5.48
CA GLY A 163 4.97 -9.22 6.38
C GLY A 163 5.56 -10.61 6.21
N ALA A 164 4.96 -11.57 6.90
CA ALA A 164 5.26 -12.99 6.84
C ALA A 164 4.09 -13.75 6.20
N PRO A 165 4.30 -14.50 5.11
CA PRO A 165 3.23 -15.27 4.47
C PRO A 165 2.63 -16.35 5.37
N GLU A 166 3.32 -16.72 6.45
CA GLU A 166 2.85 -17.66 7.47
C GLU A 166 1.65 -17.15 8.25
N ASN A 167 1.54 -15.82 8.42
CA ASN A 167 0.47 -15.20 9.20
C ASN A 167 -0.64 -14.64 8.32
N LEU A 168 -0.31 -14.11 7.13
CA LEU A 168 -1.26 -13.45 6.25
C LEU A 168 -2.35 -14.40 5.75
N SER A 169 -3.61 -13.99 5.86
CA SER A 169 -4.77 -14.69 5.29
C SER A 169 -4.74 -14.63 3.76
N VAL A 170 -4.79 -15.78 3.09
CA VAL A 170 -4.92 -15.81 1.64
C VAL A 170 -6.22 -15.15 1.17
N ARG A 171 -7.29 -15.27 1.96
CA ARG A 171 -8.60 -14.70 1.68
C ARG A 171 -8.60 -13.18 1.77
N GLU A 172 -8.02 -12.64 2.82
CA GLU A 172 -8.07 -11.20 3.10
C GLU A 172 -6.96 -10.41 2.42
N ALA A 173 -5.74 -10.95 2.36
CA ALA A 173 -4.59 -10.29 1.75
C ALA A 173 -4.48 -10.53 0.23
N PHE A 174 -4.91 -11.69 -0.25
CA PHE A 174 -4.84 -12.09 -1.67
C PHE A 174 -6.17 -12.66 -2.19
N PRO A 175 -7.28 -11.92 -2.09
CA PRO A 175 -8.64 -12.41 -2.39
C PRO A 175 -8.78 -12.97 -3.80
N ARG A 176 -7.95 -12.50 -4.75
CA ARG A 176 -7.95 -13.05 -6.12
C ARG A 176 -7.37 -14.44 -6.21
N LEU A 177 -6.28 -14.73 -5.49
CA LEU A 177 -5.72 -16.11 -5.45
C LEU A 177 -6.73 -17.05 -4.81
N TYR A 178 -7.34 -16.64 -3.71
CA TYR A 178 -8.39 -17.39 -3.06
C TYR A 178 -9.58 -17.65 -4.00
N ALA A 179 -10.07 -16.63 -4.70
CA ALA A 179 -11.16 -16.75 -5.64
C ALA A 179 -10.87 -17.68 -6.83
N LEU A 180 -9.62 -17.73 -7.32
CA LEU A 180 -9.22 -18.67 -8.37
C LEU A 180 -9.40 -20.13 -7.92
N GLU A 181 -8.96 -20.46 -6.71
CA GLU A 181 -9.17 -21.80 -6.16
C GLU A 181 -10.65 -22.11 -5.94
N GLN A 182 -11.39 -21.17 -5.30
CA GLN A 182 -12.81 -21.40 -5.00
C GLN A 182 -13.67 -21.55 -6.25
N ARG A 183 -13.38 -20.79 -7.30
CA ARG A 183 -14.19 -20.79 -8.53
C ARG A 183 -13.81 -21.92 -9.50
N TYR A 184 -12.49 -22.16 -9.67
CA TYR A 184 -11.99 -23.07 -10.72
C TYR A 184 -11.34 -24.33 -10.16
N GLY A 185 -11.17 -24.46 -8.83
CA GLY A 185 -10.50 -25.59 -8.20
C GLY A 185 -8.97 -25.59 -8.40
N SER A 186 -8.42 -24.67 -9.21
CA SER A 186 -7.01 -24.62 -9.59
C SER A 186 -6.56 -23.21 -9.89
N LEU A 187 -5.35 -22.86 -9.52
CA LEU A 187 -4.73 -21.58 -9.85
C LEU A 187 -4.39 -21.50 -11.35
N ILE A 188 -3.87 -22.57 -11.92
CA ILE A 188 -3.47 -22.63 -13.34
C ILE A 188 -4.71 -22.57 -14.23
N LEU A 189 -5.68 -23.45 -14.01
CA LEU A 189 -6.94 -23.44 -14.77
C LEU A 189 -7.68 -22.12 -14.59
N GLY A 190 -7.71 -21.59 -13.37
CA GLY A 190 -8.34 -20.32 -13.07
C GLY A 190 -7.66 -19.15 -13.78
N GLN A 191 -6.34 -19.14 -13.92
CA GLN A 191 -5.61 -18.14 -14.72
C GLN A 191 -6.02 -18.20 -16.20
N ILE A 192 -6.08 -19.40 -16.77
CA ILE A 192 -6.40 -19.60 -18.19
C ILE A 192 -7.87 -19.25 -18.47
N LEU A 193 -8.80 -19.84 -17.71
CA LEU A 193 -10.23 -19.64 -17.89
C LEU A 193 -10.67 -18.23 -17.52
N GLY A 194 -10.16 -17.70 -16.42
CA GLY A 194 -10.44 -16.33 -15.98
C GLY A 194 -9.87 -15.27 -16.93
N ALA A 195 -8.74 -15.54 -17.63
CA ALA A 195 -8.25 -14.66 -18.67
C ALA A 195 -9.19 -14.63 -19.89
N ARG A 196 -9.75 -15.78 -20.29
CA ARG A 196 -10.75 -15.85 -21.38
C ARG A 196 -12.02 -15.08 -21.04
N GLU A 197 -12.54 -15.22 -19.82
CA GLU A 197 -13.74 -14.50 -19.36
C GLU A 197 -13.49 -12.97 -19.30
N ARG A 198 -12.35 -12.53 -18.77
CA ARG A 198 -12.00 -11.10 -18.74
C ARG A 198 -11.91 -10.49 -20.14
N ARG A 199 -11.26 -11.20 -21.10
CA ARG A 199 -11.22 -10.74 -22.50
C ARG A 199 -12.60 -10.58 -23.11
N ARG A 200 -13.54 -11.47 -22.76
CA ARG A 200 -14.95 -11.37 -23.22
C ARG A 200 -15.70 -10.18 -22.60
N LYS A 201 -15.32 -9.78 -21.37
CA LYS A 201 -15.95 -8.67 -20.61
C LYS A 201 -15.23 -7.32 -20.75
N GLY A 202 -14.18 -7.21 -21.58
CA GLY A 202 -13.41 -5.98 -21.78
C GLY A 202 -12.57 -5.52 -20.56
N GLY A 203 -12.36 -6.38 -19.58
CA GLY A 203 -11.65 -6.02 -18.35
C GLY A 203 -10.13 -5.99 -18.50
N VAL A 204 -9.47 -4.97 -17.92
CA VAL A 204 -8.02 -4.84 -17.87
C VAL A 204 -7.44 -5.72 -16.73
N SER A 205 -6.31 -6.38 -17.02
CA SER A 205 -5.61 -7.19 -16.01
C SER A 205 -4.73 -6.30 -15.12
N ARG A 206 -4.80 -6.45 -13.79
CA ARG A 206 -3.85 -5.76 -12.87
C ARG A 206 -2.36 -6.06 -13.15
N LYS A 207 -2.04 -7.18 -13.81
CA LYS A 207 -0.66 -7.50 -14.20
C LYS A 207 -0.10 -6.43 -15.17
N ASN A 208 -0.96 -5.84 -15.97
CA ASN A 208 -0.65 -4.83 -16.97
C ASN A 208 -1.13 -3.43 -16.56
N ALA A 209 -1.53 -3.24 -15.29
CA ALA A 209 -1.90 -1.92 -14.81
C ALA A 209 -0.69 -0.98 -14.94
N PRO A 210 -0.86 0.19 -15.57
CA PRO A 210 0.19 1.18 -15.68
C PRO A 210 0.72 1.57 -14.30
N LYS A 211 2.01 1.83 -14.22
CA LYS A 211 2.68 2.35 -13.04
C LYS A 211 3.09 3.77 -13.35
N PHE A 212 2.75 4.68 -12.48
CA PHE A 212 3.09 6.08 -12.68
C PHE A 212 3.51 6.79 -11.37
N SER A 213 4.11 7.92 -11.54
CA SER A 213 4.41 8.94 -10.53
C SER A 213 4.17 10.31 -11.16
N PHE A 214 4.65 11.37 -10.56
CA PHE A 214 4.62 12.71 -11.13
C PHE A 214 6.04 13.26 -11.31
N ASP A 215 6.17 14.31 -12.10
CA ASP A 215 7.42 15.01 -12.39
C ASP A 215 8.17 15.45 -11.11
N GLU A 216 7.45 16.01 -10.15
CA GLU A 216 7.97 16.43 -8.85
C GLU A 216 7.70 15.41 -7.72
N GLY A 217 7.42 14.14 -8.08
CA GLY A 217 7.16 13.06 -7.13
C GLY A 217 5.70 12.92 -6.72
N LEU A 218 5.44 11.93 -5.88
CA LEU A 218 4.07 11.57 -5.45
C LEU A 218 3.41 12.65 -4.59
N GLU A 219 4.19 13.50 -3.93
CA GLU A 219 3.66 14.62 -3.14
C GLU A 219 2.91 15.64 -4.00
N THR A 220 3.15 15.69 -5.32
CA THR A 220 2.38 16.49 -6.28
C THR A 220 0.87 16.24 -6.17
N LEU A 221 0.46 14.99 -6.02
CA LEU A 221 -0.95 14.63 -5.82
C LEU A 221 -1.50 15.20 -4.52
N ILE A 222 -0.71 15.13 -3.44
CA ILE A 222 -1.08 15.64 -2.12
C ILE A 222 -1.20 17.17 -2.13
N GLN A 223 -0.25 17.85 -2.75
CA GLN A 223 -0.25 19.31 -2.87
C GLN A 223 -1.48 19.77 -3.65
N SER A 224 -1.81 19.16 -4.79
CA SER A 224 -2.97 19.51 -5.58
C SER A 224 -4.29 19.30 -4.82
N LEU A 225 -4.46 18.17 -4.12
CA LEU A 225 -5.60 17.93 -3.24
C LEU A 225 -5.67 18.97 -2.11
N GLY A 226 -4.53 19.24 -1.48
CA GLY A 226 -4.42 20.22 -0.40
C GLY A 226 -4.80 21.65 -0.83
N GLU A 227 -4.41 22.06 -2.04
CA GLU A 227 -4.79 23.36 -2.61
C GLU A 227 -6.28 23.46 -2.91
N LYS A 228 -6.87 22.43 -3.52
CA LYS A 228 -8.31 22.37 -3.80
C LYS A 228 -9.15 22.42 -2.52
N LEU A 229 -8.68 21.77 -1.45
CA LEU A 229 -9.38 21.62 -0.17
C LEU A 229 -8.92 22.64 0.90
N LYS A 230 -8.06 23.60 0.57
CA LYS A 230 -7.39 24.48 1.54
C LYS A 230 -8.31 25.12 2.60
N LYS A 231 -9.52 25.49 2.22
CA LYS A 231 -10.51 26.12 3.13
C LYS A 231 -11.11 25.14 4.13
N ASN A 232 -11.04 23.84 3.84
CA ASN A 232 -11.72 22.77 4.56
C ASN A 232 -10.75 22.00 5.46
N ILE A 233 -9.43 22.19 5.30
CA ILE A 233 -8.37 21.47 6.03
C ILE A 233 -8.02 22.23 7.32
N ARG A 234 -7.92 21.46 8.41
CA ARG A 234 -7.44 21.90 9.74
C ARG A 234 -6.30 21.00 10.17
N THR A 235 -5.09 21.48 10.03
CA THR A 235 -3.86 20.79 10.49
C THR A 235 -3.54 21.12 11.95
N GLY A 236 -2.66 20.32 12.57
CA GLY A 236 -2.25 20.47 13.97
C GLY A 236 -3.38 20.17 14.97
N GLN A 237 -4.39 19.38 14.56
CA GLN A 237 -5.54 19.04 15.40
C GLN A 237 -5.68 17.53 15.56
N THR A 238 -5.25 17.03 16.71
CA THR A 238 -5.45 15.63 17.08
C THR A 238 -6.86 15.44 17.60
N ILE A 239 -7.68 14.67 16.86
CA ILE A 239 -9.03 14.35 17.31
C ILE A 239 -8.96 13.19 18.31
N ILE A 240 -9.42 13.45 19.53
CA ILE A 240 -9.44 12.49 20.66
C ILE A 240 -10.82 11.87 20.91
N GLY A 241 -11.87 12.46 20.36
CA GLY A 241 -13.22 11.94 20.55
C GLY A 241 -14.22 12.46 19.52
N ILE A 242 -15.26 11.65 19.30
CA ILE A 242 -16.45 12.02 18.52
C ILE A 242 -17.70 11.63 19.30
N THR A 243 -18.71 12.48 19.26
CA THR A 243 -19.97 12.24 19.98
C THR A 243 -21.13 12.50 19.04
N ARG A 244 -22.07 11.54 18.96
CA ARG A 244 -23.36 11.72 18.30
C ARG A 244 -24.42 12.03 19.34
N GLN A 245 -25.15 13.11 19.10
CA GLN A 245 -26.26 13.52 19.96
C GLN A 245 -27.32 14.25 19.12
N ASN A 246 -28.59 13.90 19.32
CA ASN A 246 -29.73 14.49 18.58
C ASN A 246 -29.56 14.42 17.06
N GLY A 247 -29.02 13.30 16.54
CA GLY A 247 -28.82 13.07 15.12
C GLY A 247 -27.63 13.82 14.48
N SER A 248 -26.84 14.54 15.27
CA SER A 248 -25.64 15.26 14.80
C SER A 248 -24.38 14.77 15.47
N TRP A 249 -23.27 14.85 14.75
CA TRP A 249 -21.95 14.51 15.28
C TRP A 249 -21.19 15.77 15.75
N LYS A 250 -20.47 15.65 16.83
CA LYS A 250 -19.51 16.65 17.34
C LYS A 250 -18.12 16.01 17.43
N VAL A 251 -17.09 16.80 17.14
CA VAL A 251 -15.69 16.37 17.12
C VAL A 251 -14.96 17.08 18.26
N LYS A 252 -14.17 16.32 19.03
CA LYS A 252 -13.35 16.85 20.13
C LYS A 252 -11.87 16.73 19.79
N SER A 253 -11.19 17.86 19.69
CA SER A 253 -9.74 17.94 19.55
C SER A 253 -9.05 18.08 20.92
N ASP A 254 -7.78 17.70 20.99
CA ASP A 254 -6.89 17.92 22.14
C ASP A 254 -6.50 19.41 22.32
N THR A 255 -6.53 20.17 21.24
CA THR A 255 -6.05 21.59 21.21
C THR A 255 -7.15 22.63 21.14
N ASP A 256 -8.36 22.28 20.70
CA ASP A 256 -9.42 23.26 20.44
C ASP A 256 -10.47 23.31 21.56
N THR A 257 -10.29 24.24 22.50
CA THR A 257 -11.27 24.60 23.52
C THR A 257 -12.25 25.70 23.06
N ARG A 258 -12.08 26.26 21.86
CA ARG A 258 -12.73 27.51 21.42
C ARG A 258 -13.92 27.32 20.47
N ARG A 259 -14.19 26.09 19.96
CA ARG A 259 -15.30 25.81 19.04
C ARG A 259 -16.08 24.55 19.44
N PRO A 260 -16.72 24.52 20.63
CA PRO A 260 -17.44 23.33 21.10
C PRO A 260 -18.72 22.98 20.33
N ASP A 261 -19.20 23.87 19.44
CA ASP A 261 -20.56 23.79 18.89
C ASP A 261 -20.65 23.44 17.39
N GLU A 262 -19.51 23.11 16.75
CA GLU A 262 -19.58 22.73 15.33
C GLU A 262 -20.16 21.32 15.17
N GLU A 263 -21.28 21.25 14.44
CA GLU A 263 -22.03 20.02 14.26
C GLU A 263 -21.90 19.50 12.82
N TYR A 264 -21.81 18.18 12.70
CA TYR A 264 -21.60 17.46 11.46
C TYR A 264 -22.76 16.49 11.19
N SER A 265 -23.11 16.28 9.90
CA SER A 265 -24.09 15.29 9.48
C SER A 265 -23.53 13.87 9.57
N GLY A 266 -22.22 13.71 9.47
CA GLY A 266 -21.52 12.43 9.55
C GLY A 266 -20.05 12.61 9.81
N VAL A 267 -19.37 11.50 10.14
CA VAL A 267 -17.92 11.41 10.39
C VAL A 267 -17.32 10.28 9.59
N LEU A 268 -16.31 10.60 8.80
CA LEU A 268 -15.44 9.61 8.14
C LEU A 268 -14.15 9.45 8.95
N LEU A 269 -13.87 8.24 9.40
CA LEU A 269 -12.65 7.86 10.08
C LEU A 269 -11.66 7.25 9.07
N ALA A 270 -10.71 8.06 8.61
CA ALA A 270 -9.65 7.68 7.65
C ALA A 270 -8.29 7.57 8.35
N LEU A 271 -8.27 6.89 9.49
CA LEU A 271 -7.12 6.75 10.39
C LEU A 271 -6.54 5.33 10.38
N PRO A 272 -5.25 5.15 10.73
CA PRO A 272 -4.70 3.84 11.04
C PRO A 272 -5.44 3.17 12.21
N ALA A 273 -5.53 1.84 12.18
CA ALA A 273 -6.31 1.08 13.16
C ALA A 273 -5.92 1.33 14.62
N PHE A 274 -4.63 1.54 14.89
CA PHE A 274 -4.14 1.83 16.23
C PHE A 274 -4.60 3.23 16.72
N ARG A 275 -4.82 4.20 15.83
CA ARG A 275 -5.40 5.51 16.16
C ARG A 275 -6.91 5.42 16.35
N LEU A 276 -7.58 4.60 15.52
CA LEU A 276 -9.00 4.30 15.70
C LEU A 276 -9.26 3.68 17.09
N ALA A 277 -8.39 2.77 17.54
CA ALA A 277 -8.52 2.11 18.83
C ALA A 277 -8.40 3.05 20.04
N GLU A 278 -7.70 4.18 19.88
CA GLU A 278 -7.49 5.22 20.91
C GLU A 278 -8.66 6.25 20.94
N LEU A 279 -9.47 6.30 19.86
CA LEU A 279 -10.52 7.31 19.70
C LEU A 279 -11.71 7.03 20.63
N GLN A 280 -12.14 8.04 21.37
CA GLN A 280 -13.36 7.97 22.18
C GLN A 280 -14.58 8.21 21.29
N VAL A 281 -15.46 7.22 21.22
CA VAL A 281 -16.70 7.32 20.43
C VAL A 281 -17.90 7.16 21.35
N THR A 282 -18.84 8.12 21.28
CA THR A 282 -20.09 8.07 22.05
C THR A 282 -21.27 8.32 21.12
N CYS A 283 -22.26 7.44 21.15
CA CYS A 283 -23.50 7.55 20.38
C CYS A 283 -24.69 7.54 21.31
N GLU A 284 -25.47 8.63 21.37
CA GLU A 284 -26.65 8.80 22.22
C GLU A 284 -26.40 8.32 23.68
N SER A 285 -25.32 8.82 24.28
CA SER A 285 -24.83 8.46 25.62
C SER A 285 -24.23 7.05 25.78
N ARG A 286 -24.23 6.20 24.73
CA ARG A 286 -23.60 4.88 24.74
C ARG A 286 -22.17 4.97 24.22
N LYS A 287 -21.21 4.48 24.98
CA LYS A 287 -19.81 4.37 24.53
C LYS A 287 -19.67 3.24 23.52
N VAL A 288 -19.07 3.54 22.37
CA VAL A 288 -18.68 2.56 21.34
C VAL A 288 -17.21 2.22 21.52
N ASN A 289 -16.92 0.96 21.78
CA ASN A 289 -15.55 0.51 22.05
C ASN A 289 -14.84 0.08 20.78
N LEU A 290 -13.82 0.83 20.35
CA LEU A 290 -12.98 0.52 19.18
C LEU A 290 -11.69 -0.25 19.54
N SER A 291 -11.47 -0.61 20.81
CA SER A 291 -10.20 -1.18 21.30
C SER A 291 -9.80 -2.48 20.60
N MET A 292 -10.76 -3.26 20.04
CA MET A 292 -10.39 -4.45 19.26
C MET A 292 -9.51 -4.16 18.05
N LEU A 293 -9.58 -2.94 17.49
CA LEU A 293 -8.75 -2.54 16.34
C LEU A 293 -7.25 -2.39 16.71
N SER A 294 -6.92 -2.27 18.01
CA SER A 294 -5.52 -2.29 18.47
C SER A 294 -4.81 -3.63 18.24
N ARG A 295 -5.58 -4.70 18.01
CA ARG A 295 -5.05 -6.04 17.72
C ARG A 295 -4.60 -6.22 16.28
N ILE A 296 -4.85 -5.23 15.41
CA ILE A 296 -4.31 -5.24 14.05
C ILE A 296 -2.81 -4.96 14.15
N GLU A 297 -2.00 -5.93 13.79
CA GLU A 297 -0.56 -5.81 13.76
C GLU A 297 -0.11 -4.92 12.59
N TYR A 298 0.94 -4.13 12.80
CA TYR A 298 1.55 -3.29 11.78
C TYR A 298 3.04 -3.63 11.66
N ALA A 299 3.48 -3.95 10.46
CA ALA A 299 4.89 -4.17 10.19
C ALA A 299 5.67 -2.85 10.30
N PRO A 300 6.76 -2.80 11.07
CA PRO A 300 7.66 -1.65 11.09
C PRO A 300 8.59 -1.68 9.87
N VAL A 301 8.84 -0.54 9.23
CA VAL A 301 9.67 -0.44 8.02
C VAL A 301 10.56 0.79 8.10
N ALA A 302 11.81 0.65 7.66
CA ALA A 302 12.64 1.79 7.30
C ALA A 302 12.84 1.83 5.78
N SER A 303 12.67 3.01 5.20
CA SER A 303 12.99 3.32 3.82
C SER A 303 14.37 3.97 3.76
N VAL A 304 15.27 3.41 2.97
CA VAL A 304 16.66 3.87 2.81
C VAL A 304 16.86 4.25 1.35
N VAL A 305 17.08 5.53 1.10
CA VAL A 305 17.31 6.08 -0.24
C VAL A 305 18.78 6.42 -0.40
N LEU A 306 19.44 5.79 -1.38
CA LEU A 306 20.86 5.92 -1.62
C LEU A 306 21.13 6.33 -3.08
N GLY A 307 21.94 7.37 -3.26
CA GLY A 307 22.48 7.76 -4.57
C GLY A 307 23.90 7.23 -4.75
N PHE A 308 24.24 6.82 -5.95
CA PHE A 308 25.60 6.38 -6.33
C PHE A 308 26.00 6.94 -7.69
N HIS A 309 27.31 7.08 -7.96
CA HIS A 309 27.74 7.26 -9.34
C HIS A 309 27.37 6.02 -10.17
N ARG A 310 26.84 6.23 -11.38
CA ARG A 310 26.43 5.11 -12.24
C ARG A 310 27.58 4.13 -12.53
N LYS A 311 28.80 4.62 -12.67
CA LYS A 311 30.03 3.83 -12.90
C LYS A 311 30.38 2.89 -11.75
N ASP A 312 29.92 3.18 -10.54
CA ASP A 312 30.20 2.39 -9.33
C ASP A 312 29.18 1.28 -9.11
N VAL A 313 28.19 1.14 -9.98
CA VAL A 313 27.15 0.09 -9.94
C VAL A 313 27.26 -0.78 -11.19
N GLU A 314 27.70 -2.03 -11.05
CA GLU A 314 27.94 -2.95 -12.17
C GLU A 314 26.61 -3.40 -12.83
N HIS A 315 25.58 -3.66 -12.00
CA HIS A 315 24.29 -4.09 -12.51
C HIS A 315 23.66 -3.03 -13.42
N HIS A 316 23.04 -3.46 -14.53
CA HIS A 316 22.47 -2.54 -15.54
C HIS A 316 21.32 -1.67 -15.03
N LEU A 317 20.67 -2.02 -13.92
CA LEU A 317 19.49 -1.38 -13.35
C LEU A 317 18.31 -1.26 -14.34
N ASP A 318 18.19 -2.22 -15.25
CA ASP A 318 17.21 -2.28 -16.34
C ASP A 318 15.87 -2.91 -15.92
N GLY A 319 15.43 -2.61 -14.71
CA GLY A 319 14.23 -3.18 -14.11
C GLY A 319 13.57 -2.29 -13.10
N PHE A 320 12.42 -2.75 -12.59
CA PHE A 320 11.70 -2.10 -11.49
C PHE A 320 12.53 -2.13 -10.19
N GLY A 321 13.21 -3.25 -9.97
CA GLY A 321 13.97 -3.49 -8.77
C GLY A 321 14.16 -4.98 -8.51
N ALA A 322 14.76 -5.30 -7.36
CA ALA A 322 15.03 -6.65 -6.90
C ALA A 322 14.35 -6.89 -5.55
N LEU A 323 13.67 -8.03 -5.42
CA LEU A 323 13.09 -8.50 -4.16
C LEU A 323 14.00 -9.57 -3.54
N ASN A 324 14.14 -9.53 -2.23
CA ASN A 324 15.03 -10.39 -1.48
C ASN A 324 14.24 -11.48 -0.73
N PRO A 325 14.30 -12.75 -1.20
CA PRO A 325 13.74 -13.86 -0.44
C PRO A 325 14.40 -14.01 0.93
N GLU A 326 13.63 -14.36 1.94
CA GLU A 326 14.13 -14.55 3.31
C GLU A 326 15.23 -15.63 3.39
N VAL A 327 15.10 -16.68 2.57
CA VAL A 327 16.09 -17.79 2.48
C VAL A 327 17.47 -17.33 2.01
N GLU A 328 17.57 -16.17 1.36
CA GLU A 328 18.85 -15.55 0.94
C GLU A 328 19.58 -14.84 2.08
N LYS A 329 18.92 -14.63 3.23
CA LYS A 329 19.50 -14.02 4.44
C LYS A 329 20.16 -12.66 4.18
N LEU A 330 19.50 -11.82 3.38
CA LEU A 330 19.83 -10.42 3.20
C LEU A 330 19.09 -9.59 4.25
N HIS A 331 19.61 -8.41 4.56
CA HIS A 331 19.03 -7.51 5.56
C HIS A 331 17.80 -6.78 5.02
N SER A 332 17.84 -6.36 3.75
CA SER A 332 16.78 -5.63 3.09
C SER A 332 15.69 -6.57 2.54
N LEU A 333 14.46 -6.07 2.48
CA LEU A 333 13.30 -6.75 1.89
C LEU A 333 13.34 -6.72 0.36
N GLY A 334 13.97 -5.68 -0.17
CA GLY A 334 14.13 -5.45 -1.61
C GLY A 334 14.57 -4.02 -1.88
N THR A 335 14.92 -3.76 -3.14
CA THR A 335 15.42 -2.47 -3.63
C THR A 335 14.72 -2.08 -4.91
N ILE A 336 14.17 -0.88 -4.97
CA ILE A 336 13.59 -0.25 -6.15
C ILE A 336 14.70 0.54 -6.88
N PHE A 337 14.78 0.43 -8.20
CA PHE A 337 15.70 1.21 -9.02
C PHE A 337 15.02 2.53 -9.42
N SER A 338 14.94 3.47 -8.46
CA SER A 338 14.08 4.66 -8.54
C SER A 338 14.38 5.53 -9.75
N SER A 339 15.65 5.77 -10.06
CA SER A 339 16.06 6.56 -11.23
C SER A 339 15.87 5.83 -12.57
N SER A 340 15.78 4.50 -12.56
CA SER A 340 15.45 3.72 -13.76
C SER A 340 13.94 3.71 -14.05
N LEU A 341 13.11 3.82 -12.99
CA LEU A 341 11.66 3.85 -13.13
C LEU A 341 11.17 5.17 -13.70
N PHE A 342 11.68 6.28 -13.16
CA PHE A 342 11.21 7.61 -13.52
C PHE A 342 12.40 8.54 -13.77
N PRO A 343 12.35 9.35 -14.83
CA PRO A 343 13.36 10.37 -15.08
C PRO A 343 13.38 11.43 -13.98
N GLY A 344 14.49 12.15 -13.84
CA GLY A 344 14.63 13.27 -12.91
C GLY A 344 14.72 12.88 -11.42
N ARG A 345 14.98 11.59 -11.10
CA ARG A 345 15.17 11.12 -9.72
C ARG A 345 16.61 11.25 -9.22
N ALA A 346 17.57 11.34 -10.13
CA ALA A 346 18.98 11.50 -9.82
C ALA A 346 19.64 12.44 -10.81
N PRO A 347 20.77 13.10 -10.46
CA PRO A 347 21.58 13.88 -11.38
C PRO A 347 22.16 13.02 -12.51
N ASP A 348 22.57 13.67 -13.60
CA ASP A 348 23.25 12.99 -14.71
C ASP A 348 24.51 12.26 -14.24
N GLY A 349 24.68 11.02 -14.72
CA GLY A 349 25.79 10.16 -14.33
C GLY A 349 25.64 9.54 -12.93
N GLN A 350 24.51 9.71 -12.25
CA GLN A 350 24.19 9.10 -10.99
C GLN A 350 22.92 8.24 -11.07
N VAL A 351 22.71 7.40 -10.05
CA VAL A 351 21.53 6.54 -9.90
C VAL A 351 20.97 6.67 -8.50
N LEU A 352 19.66 6.50 -8.36
CA LEU A 352 18.96 6.50 -7.09
C LEU A 352 18.29 5.15 -6.86
N LEU A 353 18.56 4.57 -5.68
CA LEU A 353 18.04 3.29 -5.23
C LEU A 353 17.26 3.50 -3.93
N THR A 354 16.07 2.90 -3.84
CA THR A 354 15.28 2.91 -2.60
C THR A 354 15.15 1.49 -2.08
N SER A 355 15.73 1.22 -0.91
CA SER A 355 15.69 -0.08 -0.24
C SER A 355 14.78 -0.03 0.98
N TYR A 356 14.09 -1.13 1.25
CA TYR A 356 13.27 -1.29 2.45
C TYR A 356 13.87 -2.34 3.37
N ILE A 357 13.89 -2.05 4.68
CA ILE A 357 14.46 -2.93 5.70
C ILE A 357 13.53 -3.02 6.91
N GLY A 358 13.59 -4.11 7.66
CA GLY A 358 12.73 -4.40 8.80
C GLY A 358 11.60 -5.36 8.44
N GLY A 359 10.36 -4.90 8.50
CA GLY A 359 9.19 -5.76 8.35
C GLY A 359 9.06 -6.76 9.49
N LEU A 360 8.12 -7.71 9.36
CA LEU A 360 7.98 -8.78 10.35
C LEU A 360 9.13 -9.80 10.35
N ARG A 361 9.98 -9.82 9.30
CA ARG A 361 11.17 -10.67 9.26
C ARG A 361 12.22 -10.25 10.29
N ALA A 362 12.43 -8.95 10.44
CA ALA A 362 13.50 -8.41 11.27
C ALA A 362 13.08 -7.07 11.91
N PRO A 363 12.02 -7.05 12.74
CA PRO A 363 11.46 -5.81 13.30
C PRO A 363 12.48 -5.04 14.16
N HIS A 364 13.46 -5.74 14.75
CA HIS A 364 14.53 -5.15 15.53
C HIS A 364 15.48 -4.26 14.71
N LEU A 365 15.54 -4.41 13.39
CA LEU A 365 16.42 -3.59 12.55
C LEU A 365 16.00 -2.13 12.51
N VAL A 366 14.67 -1.84 12.60
CA VAL A 366 14.20 -0.45 12.60
C VAL A 366 14.47 0.31 13.90
N THR A 367 15.02 -0.35 14.92
CA THR A 367 15.46 0.31 16.16
C THR A 367 16.92 0.75 16.13
N LYS A 368 17.65 0.40 15.06
CA LYS A 368 19.04 0.82 14.83
C LYS A 368 19.10 2.29 14.39
N THR A 369 20.29 2.86 14.49
CA THR A 369 20.55 4.22 13.98
C THR A 369 20.46 4.29 12.45
N PRO A 370 20.19 5.46 11.86
CA PRO A 370 20.16 5.63 10.41
C PRO A 370 21.43 5.16 9.72
N ASP A 371 22.61 5.42 10.31
CA ASP A 371 23.90 5.04 9.74
C ASP A 371 24.12 3.52 9.78
N GLU A 372 23.74 2.84 10.87
CA GLU A 372 23.79 1.38 10.95
C GLU A 372 22.88 0.73 9.91
N ILE A 373 21.67 1.27 9.71
CA ILE A 373 20.73 0.76 8.71
C ILE A 373 21.26 1.01 7.30
N CYS A 374 21.81 2.19 7.02
CA CYS A 374 22.45 2.47 5.75
C CYS A 374 23.60 1.50 5.46
N ALA A 375 24.44 1.20 6.47
CA ALA A 375 25.56 0.25 6.31
C ALA A 375 25.06 -1.15 5.93
N LEU A 376 24.02 -1.66 6.58
CA LEU A 376 23.43 -2.97 6.26
C LEU A 376 22.86 -3.01 4.82
N VAL A 377 22.19 -1.93 4.40
CA VAL A 377 21.67 -1.84 3.02
C VAL A 377 22.81 -1.76 2.01
N ILE A 378 23.86 -1.00 2.27
CA ILE A 378 25.04 -0.92 1.40
C ILE A 378 25.72 -2.29 1.27
N GLU A 379 25.83 -3.06 2.36
CA GLU A 379 26.36 -4.43 2.33
C GLU A 379 25.53 -5.31 1.37
N ASP A 380 24.21 -5.29 1.48
CA ASP A 380 23.32 -6.02 0.56
C ASP A 380 23.51 -5.57 -0.90
N LEU A 381 23.55 -4.24 -1.16
CA LEU A 381 23.71 -3.71 -2.51
C LEU A 381 25.06 -4.08 -3.14
N ARG A 382 26.14 -4.14 -2.34
CA ARG A 382 27.44 -4.65 -2.78
C ARG A 382 27.34 -6.10 -3.25
N VAL A 383 26.57 -6.92 -2.52
CA VAL A 383 26.39 -8.34 -2.85
C VAL A 383 25.51 -8.54 -4.09
N ILE A 384 24.38 -7.82 -4.17
CA ILE A 384 23.36 -8.12 -5.21
C ILE A 384 23.52 -7.31 -6.48
N LEU A 385 24.11 -6.09 -6.43
CA LEU A 385 24.25 -5.18 -7.56
C LEU A 385 25.70 -4.86 -7.90
N ASP A 386 26.66 -5.49 -7.22
CA ASP A 386 28.11 -5.22 -7.34
C ASP A 386 28.42 -3.72 -7.21
N VAL A 387 27.86 -3.06 -6.17
CA VAL A 387 28.16 -1.65 -5.88
C VAL A 387 29.55 -1.55 -5.29
N ARG A 388 30.44 -0.72 -5.86
CA ARG A 388 31.85 -0.59 -5.45
C ARG A 388 32.16 0.73 -4.75
N GLY A 389 31.37 1.78 -4.98
CA GLY A 389 31.59 3.10 -4.41
C GLY A 389 30.85 3.34 -3.11
N GLU A 390 31.10 4.52 -2.53
CA GLU A 390 30.31 5.04 -1.41
C GLU A 390 29.12 5.86 -1.94
N PRO A 391 28.00 5.88 -1.21
CA PRO A 391 26.84 6.65 -1.64
C PRO A 391 27.11 8.16 -1.63
N THR A 392 26.74 8.85 -2.69
CA THR A 392 26.79 10.30 -2.83
C THR A 392 25.60 11.00 -2.19
N PHE A 393 24.52 10.26 -1.95
CA PHE A 393 23.29 10.73 -1.32
C PHE A 393 22.77 9.65 -0.36
N LYS A 394 22.33 10.05 0.84
CA LYS A 394 21.79 9.15 1.88
C LYS A 394 20.59 9.81 2.54
N ARG A 395 19.45 9.10 2.59
CA ARG A 395 18.30 9.47 3.41
C ARG A 395 17.65 8.22 3.99
N THR A 396 17.20 8.31 5.22
CA THR A 396 16.49 7.22 5.91
C THR A 396 15.23 7.76 6.55
N CYS A 397 14.12 7.08 6.36
CA CYS A 397 12.84 7.39 6.99
C CYS A 397 12.30 6.16 7.71
N PHE A 398 11.80 6.35 8.94
CA PHE A 398 11.32 5.29 9.82
C PHE A 398 9.81 5.34 9.96
N TYR A 399 9.18 4.18 9.81
CA TYR A 399 7.76 3.95 10.00
C TYR A 399 7.57 2.83 11.02
N PRO A 400 7.46 3.14 12.33
CA PRO A 400 7.33 2.12 13.38
C PRO A 400 6.08 1.25 13.23
N ARG A 401 5.04 1.77 12.60
CA ARG A 401 3.76 1.10 12.30
C ARG A 401 3.35 1.45 10.88
N ALA A 402 3.99 0.80 9.89
CA ALA A 402 3.83 1.16 8.49
C ALA A 402 2.61 0.49 7.84
N ILE A 403 2.56 -0.84 7.82
CA ILE A 403 1.64 -1.61 6.98
C ILE A 403 0.82 -2.56 7.84
N PRO A 404 -0.53 -2.45 7.85
CA PRO A 404 -1.41 -3.38 8.57
C PRO A 404 -1.30 -4.78 7.98
N GLN A 405 -1.23 -5.77 8.84
CA GLN A 405 -1.14 -7.17 8.48
C GLN A 405 -2.53 -7.80 8.40
N TYR A 406 -2.91 -8.24 7.22
CA TYR A 406 -4.18 -8.92 6.98
C TYR A 406 -4.05 -10.41 7.31
N ASP A 407 -3.82 -10.70 8.59
CA ASP A 407 -3.56 -12.04 9.09
C ASP A 407 -4.81 -12.93 9.10
N VAL A 408 -4.63 -14.22 9.33
CA VAL A 408 -5.72 -15.17 9.52
C VAL A 408 -6.66 -14.66 10.63
N GLY A 409 -7.95 -14.59 10.33
CA GLY A 409 -8.97 -14.00 11.19
C GLY A 409 -9.17 -12.49 11.02
N TYR A 410 -8.50 -11.84 10.04
CA TYR A 410 -8.64 -10.39 9.81
C TYR A 410 -10.07 -9.97 9.46
N GLY A 411 -10.84 -10.83 8.83
CA GLY A 411 -12.23 -10.57 8.44
C GLY A 411 -13.11 -10.05 9.57
N ARG A 412 -12.83 -10.45 10.83
CA ARG A 412 -13.52 -9.94 12.02
C ARG A 412 -13.42 -8.43 12.21
N PHE A 413 -12.27 -7.82 11.85
CA PHE A 413 -12.08 -6.38 11.97
C PHE A 413 -12.86 -5.62 10.90
N LYS A 414 -12.88 -6.13 9.67
CA LYS A 414 -13.68 -5.57 8.59
C LYS A 414 -15.18 -5.66 8.90
N GLN A 415 -15.64 -6.83 9.39
CA GLN A 415 -17.02 -7.04 9.83
C GLN A 415 -17.40 -6.09 10.97
N PHE A 416 -16.51 -5.91 11.94
CA PHE A 416 -16.73 -4.99 13.06
C PHE A 416 -16.93 -3.55 12.56
N MET A 417 -16.04 -3.02 11.70
CA MET A 417 -16.20 -1.68 11.10
C MET A 417 -17.49 -1.56 10.30
N THR A 418 -17.82 -2.58 9.48
CA THR A 418 -19.07 -2.61 8.71
C THR A 418 -20.31 -2.62 9.60
N SER A 419 -20.29 -3.40 10.68
CA SER A 419 -21.40 -3.43 11.63
C SER A 419 -21.60 -2.10 12.36
N LEU A 420 -20.50 -1.39 12.65
CA LEU A 420 -20.60 -0.04 13.23
C LEU A 420 -21.19 0.96 12.24
N GLU A 421 -20.80 0.94 10.97
CA GLU A 421 -21.40 1.79 9.93
C GLU A 421 -22.93 1.55 9.79
N GLN A 422 -23.33 0.30 9.90
CA GLN A 422 -24.77 -0.06 9.78
C GLN A 422 -25.59 0.36 11.01
N ASN A 423 -24.99 0.27 12.21
CA ASN A 423 -25.68 0.52 13.47
C ASN A 423 -25.62 1.99 13.94
N GLU A 424 -24.58 2.72 13.53
CA GLU A 424 -24.34 4.11 13.94
C GLU A 424 -24.47 5.03 12.71
N SER A 425 -25.67 5.57 12.50
CA SER A 425 -25.95 6.44 11.36
C SER A 425 -24.96 7.60 11.27
N GLY A 426 -24.39 7.81 10.09
CA GLY A 426 -23.41 8.87 9.82
C GLY A 426 -21.99 8.58 10.31
N LEU A 427 -21.67 7.36 10.74
CA LEU A 427 -20.30 6.92 11.02
C LEU A 427 -19.77 6.08 9.86
N PHE A 428 -18.58 6.42 9.35
CA PHE A 428 -17.96 5.74 8.22
C PHE A 428 -16.49 5.44 8.48
N PHE A 429 -15.98 4.35 7.89
CA PHE A 429 -14.58 3.95 7.96
C PHE A 429 -14.00 3.79 6.56
N ALA A 430 -12.75 4.22 6.37
CA ALA A 430 -12.01 4.03 5.11
C ALA A 430 -10.51 3.90 5.35
N GLY A 431 -9.78 3.41 4.34
CA GLY A 431 -8.33 3.40 4.33
C GLY A 431 -7.72 2.02 4.45
N HIS A 432 -6.40 2.02 4.59
CA HIS A 432 -5.56 0.83 4.41
C HIS A 432 -5.83 -0.31 5.41
N CYS A 433 -6.39 -0.04 6.57
CA CYS A 433 -6.76 -1.08 7.52
C CYS A 433 -8.10 -1.76 7.20
N ARG A 434 -8.82 -1.32 6.17
CA ARG A 434 -10.12 -1.86 5.75
C ARG A 434 -10.11 -2.39 4.31
N ASP A 435 -9.62 -1.57 3.35
CA ASP A 435 -9.96 -1.73 1.94
C ASP A 435 -8.76 -2.09 1.06
N GLY A 436 -7.55 -2.21 1.61
CA GLY A 436 -6.33 -2.58 0.89
C GLY A 436 -5.15 -1.67 1.21
N VAL A 437 -3.94 -2.22 1.14
CA VAL A 437 -2.72 -1.58 1.67
C VAL A 437 -1.98 -0.74 0.64
N SER A 438 -2.30 -0.86 -0.66
CA SER A 438 -1.62 -0.07 -1.68
C SER A 438 -2.12 1.37 -1.73
N LEU A 439 -1.29 2.26 -2.29
CA LEU A 439 -1.67 3.66 -2.52
C LEU A 439 -2.92 3.77 -3.41
N GLY A 440 -2.98 2.96 -4.49
CA GLY A 440 -4.15 2.90 -5.35
C GLY A 440 -5.41 2.41 -4.61
N ASP A 441 -5.29 1.39 -3.75
CA ASP A 441 -6.42 0.92 -2.94
C ASP A 441 -6.89 2.01 -1.97
N SER A 442 -5.98 2.81 -1.41
CA SER A 442 -6.31 3.93 -0.50
C SER A 442 -7.05 5.08 -1.21
N ILE A 443 -6.72 5.36 -2.47
CA ILE A 443 -7.47 6.32 -3.31
C ILE A 443 -8.89 5.79 -3.56
N VAL A 444 -9.01 4.54 -4.02
CA VAL A 444 -10.30 3.89 -4.29
C VAL A 444 -11.16 3.84 -3.02
N SER A 445 -10.55 3.52 -1.86
CA SER A 445 -11.25 3.53 -0.56
C SER A 445 -11.84 4.90 -0.21
N GLY A 446 -11.11 5.99 -0.49
CA GLY A 446 -11.61 7.36 -0.30
C GLY A 446 -12.82 7.68 -1.18
N HIS A 447 -12.72 7.35 -2.48
CA HIS A 447 -13.81 7.52 -3.44
C HIS A 447 -15.06 6.72 -3.05
N GLU A 448 -14.91 5.42 -2.73
CA GLU A 448 -16.02 4.56 -2.31
C GLU A 448 -16.65 5.04 -1.00
N ALA A 449 -15.86 5.59 -0.08
CA ALA A 449 -16.37 6.17 1.16
C ALA A 449 -17.23 7.42 0.87
N ALA A 450 -16.79 8.29 -0.03
CA ALA A 450 -17.59 9.44 -0.48
C ALA A 450 -18.93 9.00 -1.07
N GLY A 451 -18.94 7.95 -1.91
CA GLY A 451 -20.18 7.37 -2.45
C GLY A 451 -21.13 6.85 -1.37
N ARG A 452 -20.60 6.12 -0.34
CA ARG A 452 -21.42 5.66 0.79
C ARG A 452 -22.01 6.82 1.60
N ILE A 453 -21.24 7.88 1.81
CA ILE A 453 -21.67 9.09 2.51
C ILE A 453 -22.79 9.80 1.69
N ALA A 454 -22.57 10.01 0.39
CA ALA A 454 -23.55 10.63 -0.49
C ALA A 454 -24.89 9.85 -0.51
N ALA A 455 -24.81 8.53 -0.62
CA ALA A 455 -26.00 7.66 -0.53
C ALA A 455 -26.74 7.80 0.81
N ASN A 456 -26.01 7.88 1.93
CA ASN A 456 -26.61 8.09 3.26
C ASN A 456 -27.30 9.46 3.38
N LEU A 457 -26.81 10.47 2.66
CA LEU A 457 -27.39 11.82 2.59
C LEU A 457 -28.49 11.95 1.54
N ASN A 458 -28.85 10.89 0.82
CA ASN A 458 -29.78 10.85 -0.32
C ASN A 458 -29.36 11.79 -1.48
N ILE A 459 -28.06 11.91 -1.72
CA ILE A 459 -27.50 12.68 -2.85
C ILE A 459 -27.25 11.69 -4.00
N SER A 460 -27.74 12.02 -5.20
CA SER A 460 -27.49 11.24 -6.41
C SER A 460 -26.01 11.41 -6.82
N THR A 461 -25.30 10.30 -7.00
CA THR A 461 -23.91 10.24 -7.47
C THR A 461 -23.84 10.17 -8.99
#